data_fc0d9e75bb6995d143f114dba76ddb33
#
_entry.id   fc0d9e75bb6995d143f114dba76ddb33
#
_cell.length_a   1.000
_cell.length_b   1.000
_cell.length_c   1.000
_cell.angle_alpha   90.00
_cell.angle_beta   90.00
_cell.angle_gamma   90.00
#
_symmetry.space_group_name_H-M   'P 1'
#
loop_
_entity.id
_entity.type
_entity.pdbx_description
1 polymer ?
#
loop_
_entity_poly.entity_id
_entity_poly.type
_entity_poly.pdbx_seq_one_letter_code
_entity_poly.pdbx_strand_id
1 'polypeptide(L)'
;LNRNYSYMWAYDNIGSSPDGCSETYRGTSPFSEPETQIVKNFVESHDFKLALNYHSYGNLFIRPFGYDPDLSLPEEDFEIFIEYGEAMTQYNGYLFGTGIETVGYTVNGEACDWMYGEHGIYAYTPEVGNNSDGFWPATSRIVPLAEENLFPNKFAAWAVGAKYDVNFSIEDGPYEPGNSYSTDLSIFNSGLANSNGQLTLSINSPQNYLSFETPSVDMEGIEARTGIELGDMFTFQVSASAPSGVMAELHIQVSEEGVLLYEKSFDIVIGIAIPIAIFNFEDSDGWTVGANDDDATAGIWESAVPVATYFDGNQAQPGTDQSEEGEKCFLTGASTSGGSVGFDDVDGGKTTLLSPVFD
;
A
#
# COMPACT_ATOMS: atom_id res chain seq x y z
N LEU A 1 -10.73 -8.89 29.10
CA LEU A 1 -10.88 -7.44 29.13
C LEU A 1 -11.51 -6.88 27.85
N ASN A 2 -11.15 -7.41 26.66
CA ASN A 2 -11.69 -6.95 25.38
C ASN A 2 -13.14 -7.45 25.09
N ARG A 3 -14.00 -7.38 26.11
CA ARG A 3 -15.45 -7.59 26.11
C ARG A 3 -16.15 -6.66 27.12
N ASN A 4 -15.39 -5.69 27.71
CA ASN A 4 -15.86 -4.91 28.84
C ASN A 4 -16.05 -3.41 28.52
N TYR A 5 -15.92 -3.00 27.26
CA TYR A 5 -16.21 -1.66 26.79
C TYR A 5 -17.71 -1.45 26.59
N SER A 6 -18.21 -0.21 26.64
CA SER A 6 -19.65 0.08 26.69
C SER A 6 -20.39 -0.14 25.38
N TYR A 7 -19.74 0.10 24.24
CA TYR A 7 -20.41 0.01 22.95
C TYR A 7 -20.89 -1.42 22.69
N MET A 8 -22.20 -1.59 22.51
CA MET A 8 -22.88 -2.89 22.34
C MET A 8 -22.47 -3.95 23.38
N TRP A 9 -22.14 -3.52 24.60
CA TRP A 9 -21.86 -4.42 25.71
C TRP A 9 -23.07 -5.32 25.99
N ALA A 10 -22.84 -6.60 26.12
CA ALA A 10 -23.90 -7.60 26.32
C ALA A 10 -24.97 -7.61 25.22
N TYR A 11 -24.63 -7.22 24.00
CA TYR A 11 -25.51 -7.29 22.83
C TYR A 11 -26.13 -8.67 22.67
N ASP A 12 -25.32 -9.70 22.84
CA ASP A 12 -25.75 -11.11 22.91
C ASP A 12 -24.87 -11.93 23.87
N ASN A 13 -25.10 -13.26 23.92
CA ASN A 13 -24.26 -14.21 24.65
C ASN A 13 -23.40 -15.09 23.73
N ILE A 14 -23.19 -14.65 22.47
CA ILE A 14 -22.33 -15.30 21.48
C ILE A 14 -20.99 -14.57 21.43
N GLY A 15 -21.00 -13.27 21.18
CA GLY A 15 -19.80 -12.42 21.11
C GLY A 15 -19.17 -12.10 22.48
N SER A 16 -19.87 -12.35 23.58
CA SER A 16 -19.35 -12.27 24.95
C SER A 16 -20.12 -13.17 25.91
N SER A 17 -19.54 -13.49 27.08
CA SER A 17 -20.14 -14.37 28.09
C SER A 17 -20.50 -13.63 29.39
N PRO A 18 -21.65 -13.92 30.01
CA PRO A 18 -21.96 -13.49 31.37
C PRO A 18 -21.30 -14.36 32.45
N ASP A 19 -20.68 -15.50 32.09
CA ASP A 19 -20.06 -16.43 33.03
C ASP A 19 -18.65 -15.98 33.38
N GLY A 20 -18.39 -15.70 34.65
CA GLY A 20 -17.08 -15.27 35.16
C GLY A 20 -15.93 -16.28 34.98
N CYS A 21 -16.21 -17.52 34.64
CA CYS A 21 -15.21 -18.53 34.33
C CYS A 21 -14.91 -18.62 32.81
N SER A 22 -15.62 -17.88 31.97
CA SER A 22 -15.39 -17.86 30.53
C SER A 22 -14.23 -16.94 30.16
N GLU A 23 -13.41 -17.35 29.19
CA GLU A 23 -12.36 -16.52 28.61
C GLU A 23 -12.92 -15.24 27.93
N THR A 24 -14.18 -15.28 27.49
CA THR A 24 -14.89 -14.15 26.90
C THR A 24 -15.79 -13.41 27.90
N TYR A 25 -15.52 -13.54 29.21
CA TYR A 25 -16.28 -12.85 30.25
C TYR A 25 -16.27 -11.33 30.07
N ARG A 26 -17.47 -10.74 30.08
CA ARG A 26 -17.70 -9.31 29.80
C ARG A 26 -17.69 -8.38 31.01
N GLY A 27 -17.44 -8.95 32.23
CA GLY A 27 -17.58 -8.18 33.47
C GLY A 27 -19.03 -8.08 33.96
N THR A 28 -19.23 -7.43 35.10
CA THR A 28 -20.55 -7.24 35.73
C THR A 28 -21.34 -6.06 35.14
N SER A 29 -20.64 -5.13 34.53
CA SER A 29 -21.17 -3.96 33.81
C SER A 29 -20.11 -3.45 32.82
N PRO A 30 -20.48 -2.55 31.87
CA PRO A 30 -19.46 -1.86 31.07
C PRO A 30 -18.45 -1.18 32.00
N PHE A 31 -17.16 -1.29 31.64
CA PHE A 31 -16.05 -0.71 32.41
C PHE A 31 -16.04 -1.14 33.89
N SER A 32 -16.47 -2.38 34.19
CA SER A 32 -16.34 -2.92 35.57
C SER A 32 -14.89 -3.15 35.96
N GLU A 33 -14.00 -3.34 34.97
CA GLU A 33 -12.60 -3.71 35.19
C GLU A 33 -11.71 -2.46 35.27
N PRO A 34 -10.80 -2.36 36.25
CA PRO A 34 -9.92 -1.19 36.41
C PRO A 34 -9.11 -0.86 35.15
N GLU A 35 -8.66 -1.88 34.42
CA GLU A 35 -7.86 -1.73 33.20
C GLU A 35 -8.67 -1.01 32.10
N THR A 36 -9.93 -1.42 31.90
CA THR A 36 -10.78 -0.78 30.87
C THR A 36 -11.20 0.63 31.28
N GLN A 37 -11.35 0.90 32.60
CA GLN A 37 -11.57 2.26 33.12
C GLN A 37 -10.36 3.17 32.83
N ILE A 38 -9.14 2.66 32.99
CA ILE A 38 -7.91 3.43 32.70
C ILE A 38 -7.87 3.79 31.22
N VAL A 39 -8.11 2.82 30.31
CA VAL A 39 -8.15 3.07 28.87
C VAL A 39 -9.24 4.06 28.53
N LYS A 40 -10.45 3.89 29.09
CA LYS A 40 -11.55 4.84 28.92
C LYS A 40 -11.16 6.25 29.29
N ASN A 41 -10.67 6.45 30.50
CA ASN A 41 -10.27 7.78 30.98
C ASN A 41 -9.16 8.40 30.12
N PHE A 42 -8.24 7.59 29.63
CA PHE A 42 -7.15 8.04 28.74
C PHE A 42 -7.70 8.47 27.39
N VAL A 43 -8.54 7.67 26.76
CA VAL A 43 -9.15 7.99 25.46
C VAL A 43 -10.02 9.24 25.55
N GLU A 44 -10.90 9.32 26.58
CA GLU A 44 -11.81 10.45 26.74
C GLU A 44 -11.11 11.77 27.13
N SER A 45 -9.86 11.72 27.62
CA SER A 45 -9.07 12.90 27.95
C SER A 45 -8.20 13.45 26.82
N HIS A 46 -8.23 12.81 25.64
CA HIS A 46 -7.44 13.18 24.48
C HIS A 46 -8.29 13.21 23.22
N ASP A 47 -7.86 13.95 22.20
CA ASP A 47 -8.51 14.01 20.89
C ASP A 47 -7.81 13.05 19.91
N PHE A 48 -7.99 11.75 20.13
CA PHE A 48 -7.48 10.75 19.22
C PHE A 48 -8.32 10.68 17.95
N LYS A 49 -7.66 10.50 16.79
CA LYS A 49 -8.32 10.31 15.49
C LYS A 49 -8.18 8.86 15.00
N LEU A 50 -7.11 8.19 15.40
CA LEU A 50 -6.83 6.82 14.99
C LEU A 50 -6.25 6.04 16.17
N ALA A 51 -6.54 4.74 16.26
CA ALA A 51 -6.01 3.86 17.30
C ALA A 51 -5.66 2.48 16.74
N LEU A 52 -4.55 1.90 17.22
CA LEU A 52 -4.14 0.53 16.95
C LEU A 52 -4.14 -0.25 18.27
N ASN A 53 -5.08 -1.17 18.42
CA ASN A 53 -5.24 -2.02 19.60
C ASN A 53 -4.54 -3.36 19.34
N TYR A 54 -3.27 -3.48 19.66
CA TYR A 54 -2.46 -4.66 19.38
C TYR A 54 -2.85 -5.88 20.21
N HIS A 55 -3.09 -6.96 19.53
CA HIS A 55 -3.40 -8.29 20.07
C HIS A 55 -2.43 -9.34 19.50
N SER A 56 -2.61 -10.58 19.85
CA SER A 56 -2.03 -11.78 19.25
C SER A 56 -3.08 -12.91 19.30
N TYR A 57 -3.14 -13.74 18.31
CA TYR A 57 -2.34 -13.85 17.11
C TYR A 57 -3.20 -14.20 15.89
N GLY A 58 -2.67 -14.00 14.67
CA GLY A 58 -3.39 -14.41 13.46
C GLY A 58 -2.86 -13.82 12.15
N ASN A 59 -1.92 -12.86 12.19
CA ASN A 59 -1.55 -12.02 11.07
C ASN A 59 -2.80 -11.34 10.46
N LEU A 60 -3.61 -10.74 11.32
CA LEU A 60 -4.88 -10.11 10.94
C LEU A 60 -4.84 -8.62 11.26
N PHE A 61 -5.70 -7.87 10.58
CA PHE A 61 -5.89 -6.44 10.81
C PHE A 61 -7.38 -6.15 10.79
N ILE A 62 -7.99 -6.03 11.98
CA ILE A 62 -9.43 -6.08 12.16
C ILE A 62 -9.99 -4.67 12.31
N ARG A 63 -11.07 -4.35 11.59
CA ARG A 63 -11.84 -3.11 11.68
C ARG A 63 -13.22 -3.33 12.28
N PRO A 64 -13.90 -2.28 12.76
CA PRO A 64 -15.31 -2.32 13.17
C PRO A 64 -16.25 -2.73 12.01
N PHE A 65 -17.45 -3.28 12.31
CA PHE A 65 -17.87 -3.62 13.65
C PHE A 65 -17.70 -5.14 13.87
N GLY A 66 -17.33 -5.52 15.10
CA GLY A 66 -17.19 -6.92 15.48
C GLY A 66 -18.46 -7.56 16.00
N TYR A 67 -19.43 -6.77 16.49
CA TYR A 67 -20.62 -7.32 17.15
C TYR A 67 -21.73 -7.79 16.20
N ASP A 68 -21.83 -7.22 15.01
CA ASP A 68 -22.89 -7.51 14.05
C ASP A 68 -22.29 -7.58 12.62
N PRO A 69 -22.25 -8.79 12.00
CA PRO A 69 -21.68 -8.95 10.67
C PRO A 69 -22.48 -8.31 9.54
N ASP A 70 -23.76 -8.02 9.78
CA ASP A 70 -24.67 -7.45 8.78
C ASP A 70 -24.68 -5.92 8.81
N LEU A 71 -23.99 -5.31 9.78
CA LEU A 71 -23.95 -3.87 9.94
C LEU A 71 -22.89 -3.22 9.04
N SER A 72 -23.34 -2.29 8.22
CA SER A 72 -22.46 -1.46 7.39
C SER A 72 -22.07 -0.17 8.12
N LEU A 73 -20.83 0.25 7.97
CA LEU A 73 -20.36 1.59 8.34
C LEU A 73 -21.02 2.64 7.43
N PRO A 74 -21.13 3.93 7.87
CA PRO A 74 -21.38 5.03 6.95
C PRO A 74 -20.39 5.01 5.78
N GLU A 75 -20.84 5.33 4.56
CA GLU A 75 -20.04 5.16 3.34
C GLU A 75 -18.69 5.90 3.41
N GLU A 76 -18.71 7.16 3.87
CA GLU A 76 -17.49 7.97 4.01
C GLU A 76 -16.48 7.35 4.99
N ASP A 77 -16.95 6.86 6.14
CA ASP A 77 -16.11 6.21 7.14
C ASP A 77 -15.61 4.84 6.64
N PHE A 78 -16.46 4.11 5.90
CA PHE A 78 -16.09 2.83 5.31
C PHE A 78 -14.92 3.00 4.34
N GLU A 79 -14.97 4.00 3.46
CA GLU A 79 -13.89 4.30 2.52
C GLU A 79 -12.57 4.61 3.25
N ILE A 80 -12.62 5.38 4.34
CA ILE A 80 -11.43 5.68 5.16
C ILE A 80 -10.89 4.43 5.84
N PHE A 81 -11.77 3.57 6.40
CA PHE A 81 -11.35 2.31 6.99
C PHE A 81 -10.68 1.39 5.97
N ILE A 82 -11.21 1.30 4.75
CA ILE A 82 -10.60 0.49 3.69
C ILE A 82 -9.25 1.07 3.26
N GLU A 83 -9.22 2.35 2.89
CA GLU A 83 -8.00 3.04 2.46
C GLU A 83 -6.85 2.85 3.47
N TYR A 84 -7.12 3.11 4.75
CA TYR A 84 -6.08 3.03 5.78
C TYR A 84 -5.72 1.59 6.14
N GLY A 85 -6.69 0.68 6.18
CA GLY A 85 -6.45 -0.72 6.46
C GLY A 85 -5.59 -1.38 5.39
N GLU A 86 -5.91 -1.17 4.11
CA GLU A 86 -5.13 -1.66 2.97
C GLU A 86 -3.72 -1.05 2.95
N ALA A 87 -3.62 0.28 3.16
CA ALA A 87 -2.31 0.93 3.25
C ALA A 87 -1.45 0.35 4.37
N MET A 88 -2.01 0.15 5.57
CA MET A 88 -1.27 -0.38 6.71
C MET A 88 -0.85 -1.84 6.55
N THR A 89 -1.56 -2.62 5.76
CA THR A 89 -1.27 -4.06 5.56
C THR A 89 -0.46 -4.38 4.30
N GLN A 90 -0.15 -3.40 3.47
CA GLN A 90 0.50 -3.61 2.17
C GLN A 90 1.88 -4.29 2.24
N TYR A 91 2.62 -4.16 3.36
CA TYR A 91 3.97 -4.72 3.49
C TYR A 91 4.07 -5.92 4.43
N ASN A 92 3.11 -6.11 5.33
CA ASN A 92 3.12 -7.27 6.22
C ASN A 92 2.18 -8.40 5.76
N GLY A 93 1.32 -8.12 4.78
CA GLY A 93 0.41 -9.10 4.21
C GLY A 93 -0.63 -9.63 5.20
N TYR A 94 -0.95 -8.86 6.25
CA TYR A 94 -1.98 -9.25 7.20
C TYR A 94 -3.36 -9.26 6.52
N LEU A 95 -4.18 -10.24 6.82
CA LEU A 95 -5.55 -10.30 6.32
C LEU A 95 -6.36 -9.18 6.94
N PHE A 96 -6.86 -8.28 6.11
CA PHE A 96 -7.65 -7.13 6.52
C PHE A 96 -9.16 -7.41 6.37
N GLY A 97 -9.97 -7.03 7.37
CA GLY A 97 -11.42 -7.19 7.33
C GLY A 97 -12.07 -6.98 8.69
N THR A 98 -13.36 -7.32 8.79
CA THR A 98 -14.10 -7.36 10.06
C THR A 98 -13.75 -8.60 10.88
N GLY A 99 -14.22 -8.68 12.13
CA GLY A 99 -14.04 -9.86 12.96
C GLY A 99 -14.56 -11.13 12.28
N ILE A 100 -15.74 -11.08 11.65
CA ILE A 100 -16.31 -12.27 10.98
C ILE A 100 -15.51 -12.68 9.72
N GLU A 101 -14.97 -11.70 8.98
CA GLU A 101 -14.17 -11.94 7.77
C GLU A 101 -12.77 -12.47 8.09
N THR A 102 -12.26 -12.21 9.29
CA THR A 102 -10.89 -12.56 9.71
C THR A 102 -10.87 -13.72 10.70
N VAL A 103 -11.34 -13.51 11.92
CA VAL A 103 -11.35 -14.55 12.98
C VAL A 103 -12.55 -15.49 12.91
N GLY A 104 -13.59 -15.16 12.14
CA GLY A 104 -14.75 -16.02 11.90
C GLY A 104 -15.79 -16.05 13.03
N TYR A 105 -15.75 -15.10 13.98
CA TYR A 105 -16.72 -14.97 15.06
C TYR A 105 -17.01 -13.51 15.39
N THR A 106 -18.16 -13.26 16.04
CA THR A 106 -18.55 -11.94 16.52
C THR A 106 -17.98 -11.64 17.90
N VAL A 107 -17.78 -10.34 18.17
CA VAL A 107 -17.25 -9.82 19.44
C VAL A 107 -18.10 -8.63 19.86
N ASN A 108 -18.63 -8.61 21.07
CA ASN A 108 -19.33 -7.45 21.57
C ASN A 108 -18.69 -6.85 22.83
N GLY A 109 -18.76 -5.52 22.98
CA GLY A 109 -18.10 -4.79 24.04
C GLY A 109 -16.58 -4.74 23.90
N GLU A 110 -16.05 -4.71 22.66
CA GLU A 110 -14.62 -4.59 22.40
C GLU A 110 -14.14 -3.12 22.27
N ALA A 111 -12.84 -2.92 22.44
CA ALA A 111 -12.22 -1.61 22.41
C ALA A 111 -12.35 -0.92 21.04
N CYS A 112 -12.18 -1.66 19.95
CA CYS A 112 -12.21 -1.16 18.59
C CYS A 112 -13.59 -0.57 18.25
N ASP A 113 -14.65 -1.35 18.50
CA ASP A 113 -16.03 -0.90 18.28
C ASP A 113 -16.41 0.28 19.18
N TRP A 114 -15.95 0.28 20.44
CA TRP A 114 -16.20 1.38 21.35
C TRP A 114 -15.51 2.69 20.94
N MET A 115 -14.24 2.61 20.55
CA MET A 115 -13.49 3.79 20.12
C MET A 115 -14.11 4.42 18.86
N TYR A 116 -14.56 3.62 17.92
CA TYR A 116 -15.21 4.13 16.74
C TYR A 116 -16.68 4.52 17.02
N GLY A 117 -17.47 3.61 17.57
CA GLY A 117 -18.92 3.79 17.72
C GLY A 117 -19.34 4.88 18.70
N GLU A 118 -18.56 5.18 19.73
CA GLU A 118 -18.85 6.25 20.70
C GLU A 118 -18.00 7.52 20.49
N HIS A 119 -16.80 7.39 19.89
CA HIS A 119 -15.84 8.51 19.81
C HIS A 119 -15.43 8.89 18.39
N GLY A 120 -15.86 8.14 17.37
CA GLY A 120 -15.48 8.40 15.97
C GLY A 120 -13.98 8.21 15.69
N ILE A 121 -13.27 7.44 16.53
CA ILE A 121 -11.87 7.15 16.38
C ILE A 121 -11.71 5.97 15.40
N TYR A 122 -10.99 6.16 14.32
CA TYR A 122 -10.70 5.08 13.37
C TYR A 122 -9.79 4.02 14.02
N ALA A 123 -10.40 3.06 14.68
CA ALA A 123 -9.71 2.06 15.48
C ALA A 123 -9.57 0.74 14.73
N TYR A 124 -8.40 0.10 14.88
CA TYR A 124 -8.10 -1.21 14.32
C TYR A 124 -7.51 -2.13 15.40
N THR A 125 -7.70 -3.42 15.21
CA THR A 125 -7.10 -4.45 16.06
C THR A 125 -6.13 -5.31 15.21
N PRO A 126 -4.82 -4.99 15.21
CA PRO A 126 -3.82 -5.88 14.64
C PRO A 126 -3.61 -7.11 15.52
N GLU A 127 -3.73 -8.31 14.95
CA GLU A 127 -3.45 -9.61 15.58
C GLU A 127 -2.08 -10.10 15.12
N VAL A 128 -1.05 -9.78 15.90
CA VAL A 128 0.37 -9.93 15.52
C VAL A 128 0.84 -11.37 15.66
N GLY A 129 1.55 -11.87 14.65
CA GLY A 129 2.10 -13.21 14.61
C GLY A 129 1.16 -14.24 14.04
N ASN A 130 1.72 -15.30 13.49
CA ASN A 130 0.97 -16.38 12.85
C ASN A 130 0.70 -17.57 13.82
N ASN A 131 0.08 -18.63 13.31
CA ASN A 131 -0.24 -19.83 14.09
C ASN A 131 0.98 -20.49 14.77
N SER A 132 2.17 -20.37 14.20
CA SER A 132 3.38 -20.93 14.82
C SER A 132 3.95 -20.03 15.93
N ASP A 133 3.63 -18.74 15.91
CA ASP A 133 4.00 -17.81 16.98
C ASP A 133 3.08 -17.95 18.21
N GLY A 134 1.77 -18.20 18.00
CA GLY A 134 0.78 -18.34 19.06
C GLY A 134 0.68 -17.10 19.96
N PHE A 135 0.10 -17.26 21.15
CA PHE A 135 0.01 -16.19 22.15
C PHE A 135 1.34 -15.84 22.81
N TRP A 136 2.35 -16.69 22.69
CA TRP A 136 3.65 -16.49 23.31
C TRP A 136 4.78 -16.88 22.37
N PRO A 137 5.12 -16.00 21.42
CA PRO A 137 6.15 -16.30 20.41
C PRO A 137 7.53 -16.51 21.04
N ALA A 138 8.39 -17.24 20.34
CA ALA A 138 9.79 -17.38 20.72
C ALA A 138 10.48 -15.99 20.75
N THR A 139 11.46 -15.82 21.66
CA THR A 139 12.18 -14.56 21.83
C THR A 139 12.79 -14.04 20.51
N SER A 140 13.22 -14.94 19.63
CA SER A 140 13.77 -14.60 18.32
C SER A 140 12.75 -13.96 17.36
N ARG A 141 11.44 -14.10 17.64
CA ARG A 141 10.35 -13.52 16.83
C ARG A 141 9.98 -12.10 17.25
N ILE A 142 10.41 -11.64 18.43
CA ILE A 142 10.01 -10.32 18.96
C ILE A 142 10.39 -9.19 17.99
N VAL A 143 11.66 -9.17 17.55
CA VAL A 143 12.13 -8.12 16.63
C VAL A 143 11.47 -8.22 15.26
N PRO A 144 11.44 -9.39 14.57
CA PRO A 144 10.72 -9.53 13.31
C PRO A 144 9.26 -9.10 13.38
N LEU A 145 8.51 -9.51 14.41
CA LEU A 145 7.10 -9.11 14.58
C LEU A 145 6.92 -7.61 14.81
N ALA A 146 7.87 -6.97 15.51
CA ALA A 146 7.87 -5.51 15.67
C ALA A 146 8.18 -4.80 14.34
N GLU A 147 9.13 -5.33 13.54
CA GLU A 147 9.49 -4.79 12.23
C GLU A 147 8.33 -4.91 11.23
N GLU A 148 7.62 -6.05 11.19
CA GLU A 148 6.41 -6.25 10.37
C GLU A 148 5.33 -5.19 10.64
N ASN A 149 5.27 -4.66 11.87
CA ASN A 149 4.29 -3.67 12.30
C ASN A 149 4.83 -2.23 12.37
N LEU A 150 6.07 -1.98 11.95
CA LEU A 150 6.64 -0.64 11.96
C LEU A 150 5.92 0.30 10.99
N PHE A 151 5.60 -0.18 9.78
CA PHE A 151 4.92 0.63 8.78
C PHE A 151 3.50 1.01 9.18
N PRO A 152 2.62 0.11 9.68
CA PRO A 152 1.31 0.47 10.21
C PRO A 152 1.37 1.61 11.24
N ASN A 153 2.32 1.57 12.18
CA ASN A 153 2.48 2.62 13.18
C ASN A 153 2.92 3.96 12.58
N LYS A 154 3.83 3.94 11.60
CA LYS A 154 4.25 5.16 10.87
C LYS A 154 3.11 5.74 10.05
N PHE A 155 2.37 4.90 9.34
CA PHE A 155 1.21 5.31 8.56
C PHE A 155 0.15 5.95 9.46
N ALA A 156 -0.18 5.32 10.58
CA ALA A 156 -1.13 5.86 11.56
C ALA A 156 -0.70 7.26 12.05
N ALA A 157 0.59 7.44 12.34
CA ALA A 157 1.13 8.75 12.76
C ALA A 157 1.06 9.81 11.65
N TRP A 158 1.17 9.41 10.38
CA TRP A 158 0.99 10.32 9.25
C TRP A 158 -0.48 10.66 9.03
N ALA A 159 -1.34 9.64 9.03
CA ALA A 159 -2.77 9.79 8.68
C ALA A 159 -3.56 10.65 9.67
N VAL A 160 -3.14 10.78 10.92
CA VAL A 160 -3.82 11.65 11.90
C VAL A 160 -3.57 13.13 11.66
N GLY A 161 -2.54 13.50 10.89
CA GLY A 161 -2.25 14.85 10.44
C GLY A 161 -2.87 15.15 9.07
N ALA A 162 -2.47 16.25 8.46
CA ALA A 162 -2.67 16.47 7.03
C ALA A 162 -1.70 15.56 6.24
N LYS A 163 -2.23 14.81 5.29
CA LYS A 163 -1.47 13.90 4.40
C LYS A 163 -1.90 14.17 2.97
N TYR A 164 -0.95 14.47 2.10
CA TYR A 164 -1.26 14.87 0.74
C TYR A 164 -0.99 13.74 -0.24
N ASP A 165 -1.97 13.50 -1.11
CA ASP A 165 -1.85 12.68 -2.31
C ASP A 165 -2.01 13.59 -3.52
N VAL A 166 -1.04 13.53 -4.44
CA VAL A 166 -1.02 14.36 -5.63
C VAL A 166 -1.22 13.50 -6.85
N ASN A 167 -2.28 13.78 -7.61
CA ASN A 167 -2.45 13.26 -8.94
C ASN A 167 -1.80 14.22 -9.92
N PHE A 168 -0.91 13.70 -10.74
CA PHE A 168 -0.18 14.45 -11.73
C PHE A 168 -0.16 13.68 -13.03
N SER A 169 -0.56 14.33 -14.08
CA SER A 169 -0.43 13.85 -15.45
C SER A 169 0.15 14.94 -16.34
N ILE A 170 0.74 14.53 -17.44
CA ILE A 170 1.32 15.41 -18.44
C ILE A 170 0.65 15.05 -19.76
N GLU A 171 0.46 16.04 -20.61
CA GLU A 171 0.07 15.84 -22.01
C GLU A 171 0.97 14.77 -22.66
N ASP A 172 0.37 13.85 -23.41
CA ASP A 172 1.11 12.73 -24.02
C ASP A 172 2.24 13.22 -24.94
N GLY A 173 3.42 12.57 -24.79
CA GLY A 173 4.60 12.85 -25.63
C GLY A 173 4.42 12.46 -27.09
N PRO A 174 5.42 12.68 -27.94
CA PRO A 174 6.83 12.97 -27.59
C PRO A 174 7.07 14.44 -27.15
N TYR A 175 7.94 14.62 -26.16
CA TYR A 175 8.29 15.95 -25.63
C TYR A 175 9.41 16.57 -26.47
N GLU A 176 9.06 17.20 -27.56
CA GLU A 176 9.99 17.73 -28.57
C GLU A 176 10.78 18.94 -28.06
N PRO A 177 12.10 19.02 -28.33
CA PRO A 177 12.90 20.20 -28.03
C PRO A 177 12.33 21.52 -28.63
N GLY A 178 12.24 22.54 -27.78
CA GLY A 178 11.71 23.84 -28.11
C GLY A 178 10.21 24.02 -27.87
N ASN A 179 9.49 22.99 -27.54
CA ASN A 179 8.04 23.03 -27.27
C ASN A 179 7.74 23.19 -25.78
N SER A 180 6.53 23.65 -25.50
CA SER A 180 5.96 23.74 -24.15
C SER A 180 4.82 22.72 -23.97
N TYR A 181 4.68 22.22 -22.76
CA TYR A 181 3.70 21.18 -22.40
C TYR A 181 3.03 21.58 -21.10
N SER A 182 1.71 21.38 -21.04
CA SER A 182 0.94 21.59 -19.82
C SER A 182 0.88 20.33 -18.98
N THR A 183 0.66 20.53 -17.69
CA THR A 183 0.43 19.46 -16.72
C THR A 183 -0.99 19.55 -16.23
N ASP A 184 -1.60 18.43 -15.90
CA ASP A 184 -2.85 18.39 -15.15
C ASP A 184 -2.56 17.89 -13.74
N LEU A 185 -3.03 18.61 -12.73
CA LEU A 185 -2.66 18.37 -11.35
C LEU A 185 -3.83 18.57 -10.41
N SER A 186 -4.01 17.62 -9.50
CA SER A 186 -4.88 17.76 -8.35
C SER A 186 -4.17 17.34 -7.06
N ILE A 187 -4.57 17.91 -5.95
CA ILE A 187 -4.06 17.58 -4.62
C ILE A 187 -5.23 17.24 -3.71
N PHE A 188 -5.11 16.15 -2.97
CA PHE A 188 -6.10 15.68 -2.01
C PHE A 188 -5.45 15.52 -0.63
N ASN A 189 -6.07 16.10 0.39
CA ASN A 189 -5.67 15.85 1.77
C ASN A 189 -6.36 14.58 2.28
N SER A 190 -5.68 13.45 2.17
CA SER A 190 -6.17 12.14 2.62
C SER A 190 -5.98 11.90 4.13
N GLY A 191 -5.46 12.89 4.86
CA GLY A 191 -5.31 12.84 6.30
C GLY A 191 -6.59 13.17 7.08
N LEU A 192 -6.54 13.00 8.40
CA LEU A 192 -7.66 13.25 9.33
C LEU A 192 -7.63 14.65 9.98
N ALA A 193 -6.67 15.49 9.61
CA ALA A 193 -6.62 16.89 10.06
C ALA A 193 -6.50 17.83 8.86
N ASN A 194 -7.01 19.04 9.06
CA ASN A 194 -6.82 20.13 8.11
C ASN A 194 -5.33 20.50 8.03
N SER A 195 -4.91 21.09 6.93
CA SER A 195 -3.61 21.78 6.86
C SER A 195 -3.47 22.78 8.01
N ASN A 196 -2.26 22.90 8.56
CA ASN A 196 -2.00 23.82 9.66
C ASN A 196 -1.73 25.26 9.18
N GLY A 197 -1.39 25.44 7.89
CA GLY A 197 -1.00 26.72 7.34
C GLY A 197 -1.09 26.77 5.82
N GLN A 198 -0.33 27.72 5.24
CA GLN A 198 -0.23 27.89 3.81
C GLN A 198 0.58 26.75 3.18
N LEU A 199 0.07 26.22 2.08
CA LEU A 199 0.77 25.24 1.27
C LEU A 199 1.53 25.91 0.13
N THR A 200 2.72 25.40 -0.16
CA THR A 200 3.46 25.70 -1.38
C THR A 200 3.59 24.44 -2.21
N LEU A 201 2.99 24.44 -3.38
CA LEU A 201 3.15 23.40 -4.39
C LEU A 201 4.23 23.85 -5.37
N SER A 202 5.22 23.01 -5.65
CA SER A 202 6.31 23.34 -6.57
C SER A 202 6.61 22.22 -7.55
N ILE A 203 7.09 22.59 -8.72
CA ILE A 203 7.61 21.71 -9.75
C ILE A 203 9.03 22.14 -10.13
N ASN A 204 9.92 21.20 -10.23
CA ASN A 204 11.30 21.44 -10.65
C ASN A 204 11.88 20.23 -11.39
N SER A 205 13.08 20.40 -11.94
CA SER A 205 13.85 19.33 -12.57
C SER A 205 15.33 19.50 -12.23
N PRO A 206 16.05 18.44 -11.89
CA PRO A 206 17.51 18.50 -11.72
C PRO A 206 18.25 18.71 -13.04
N GLN A 207 17.62 18.39 -14.19
CA GLN A 207 18.18 18.59 -15.50
C GLN A 207 17.85 19.99 -16.01
N ASN A 208 18.82 20.65 -16.61
CA ASN A 208 18.68 22.00 -17.21
C ASN A 208 17.97 22.00 -18.58
N TYR A 209 17.42 20.86 -18.99
CA TYR A 209 16.63 20.74 -20.22
C TYR A 209 15.21 21.25 -20.07
N LEU A 210 14.71 21.36 -18.87
CA LEU A 210 13.36 21.81 -18.55
C LEU A 210 13.39 23.16 -17.84
N SER A 211 12.49 24.04 -18.23
CA SER A 211 12.24 25.30 -17.55
C SER A 211 10.76 25.49 -17.30
N PHE A 212 10.40 26.11 -16.20
CA PHE A 212 9.04 26.27 -15.73
C PHE A 212 8.68 27.75 -15.70
N GLU A 213 7.53 28.12 -16.30
CA GLU A 213 7.05 29.50 -16.27
C GLU A 213 6.64 29.89 -14.85
N THR A 214 5.93 28.97 -14.17
CA THR A 214 5.52 29.10 -12.77
C THR A 214 6.09 27.93 -12.00
N PRO A 215 7.28 28.04 -11.35
CA PRO A 215 7.90 26.91 -10.67
C PRO A 215 7.26 26.59 -9.32
N SER A 216 6.46 27.50 -8.76
CA SER A 216 5.75 27.28 -7.49
C SER A 216 4.51 28.14 -7.38
N VAL A 217 3.53 27.64 -6.62
CA VAL A 217 2.28 28.33 -6.31
C VAL A 217 2.00 28.16 -4.83
N ASP A 218 1.69 29.28 -4.17
CA ASP A 218 1.19 29.30 -2.81
C ASP A 218 -0.33 29.22 -2.81
N MET A 219 -0.88 28.42 -1.90
CA MET A 219 -2.32 28.23 -1.74
C MET A 219 -2.72 28.17 -0.27
N GLU A 220 -3.98 28.38 -0.01
CA GLU A 220 -4.54 28.14 1.34
C GLU A 220 -4.48 26.65 1.69
N GLY A 221 -4.51 26.36 2.98
CA GLY A 221 -4.55 24.96 3.47
C GLY A 221 -5.80 24.24 3.00
N ILE A 222 -5.70 22.92 2.89
CA ILE A 222 -6.76 22.03 2.43
C ILE A 222 -7.39 21.36 3.66
N GLU A 223 -8.72 21.35 3.73
CA GLU A 223 -9.44 20.65 4.79
C GLU A 223 -9.21 19.15 4.70
N ALA A 224 -9.34 18.47 5.84
CA ALA A 224 -9.25 17.01 5.91
C ALA A 224 -10.25 16.35 4.95
N ARG A 225 -9.81 15.32 4.25
CA ARG A 225 -10.64 14.52 3.32
C ARG A 225 -11.25 15.34 2.17
N THR A 226 -10.60 16.45 1.79
CA THR A 226 -10.98 17.23 0.62
C THR A 226 -9.83 17.42 -0.36
N GLY A 227 -10.13 17.84 -1.57
CA GLY A 227 -9.14 18.08 -2.62
C GLY A 227 -9.35 19.36 -3.39
N ILE A 228 -8.36 19.75 -4.16
CA ILE A 228 -8.36 20.91 -5.05
C ILE A 228 -7.88 20.47 -6.43
N GLU A 229 -8.66 20.78 -7.44
CA GLU A 229 -8.25 20.66 -8.85
C GLU A 229 -7.46 21.91 -9.25
N LEU A 230 -6.27 21.73 -9.74
CA LEU A 230 -5.35 22.80 -10.14
C LEU A 230 -5.21 22.90 -11.66
N GLY A 231 -5.65 21.85 -12.39
CA GLY A 231 -5.63 21.79 -13.84
C GLY A 231 -4.22 22.01 -14.41
N ASP A 232 -4.13 22.83 -15.45
CA ASP A 232 -2.92 23.15 -16.21
C ASP A 232 -2.05 24.26 -15.58
N MET A 233 -2.06 24.38 -14.26
CA MET A 233 -1.36 25.45 -13.51
C MET A 233 0.14 25.49 -13.80
N PHE A 234 0.77 24.34 -14.04
CA PHE A 234 2.18 24.27 -14.38
C PHE A 234 2.37 23.97 -15.87
N THR A 235 3.20 24.79 -16.50
CA THR A 235 3.67 24.56 -17.87
C THR A 235 5.19 24.48 -17.84
N PHE A 236 5.75 23.46 -18.48
CA PHE A 236 7.19 23.38 -18.68
C PHE A 236 7.56 23.50 -20.15
N GLN A 237 8.73 24.08 -20.40
CA GLN A 237 9.31 24.18 -21.72
C GLN A 237 10.54 23.26 -21.81
N VAL A 238 10.60 22.50 -22.89
CA VAL A 238 11.80 21.73 -23.24
C VAL A 238 12.77 22.63 -23.99
N SER A 239 14.01 22.71 -23.53
CA SER A 239 15.04 23.48 -24.19
C SER A 239 15.23 23.08 -25.65
N ALA A 240 15.33 24.04 -26.57
CA ALA A 240 15.62 23.74 -27.98
C ALA A 240 17.00 23.07 -28.20
N SER A 241 17.87 23.12 -27.20
CA SER A 241 19.19 22.48 -27.22
C SER A 241 19.18 21.12 -26.51
N ALA A 242 18.04 20.67 -26.00
CA ALA A 242 17.94 19.34 -25.34
C ALA A 242 18.19 18.23 -26.35
N PRO A 243 19.04 17.24 -26.01
CA PRO A 243 19.24 16.09 -26.88
C PRO A 243 17.95 15.25 -26.97
N SER A 244 17.64 14.70 -28.15
CA SER A 244 16.56 13.73 -28.29
C SER A 244 16.96 12.37 -27.73
N GLY A 245 16.00 11.66 -27.13
CA GLY A 245 16.19 10.34 -26.53
C GLY A 245 16.75 10.36 -25.10
N VAL A 246 16.94 11.53 -24.49
CA VAL A 246 17.39 11.63 -23.09
C VAL A 246 16.19 11.64 -22.13
N MET A 247 16.42 11.09 -20.96
CA MET A 247 15.44 11.20 -19.86
C MET A 247 15.64 12.51 -19.10
N ALA A 248 14.53 13.08 -18.68
CA ALA A 248 14.50 14.19 -17.73
C ALA A 248 13.50 13.86 -16.62
N GLU A 249 13.81 14.28 -15.42
CA GLU A 249 13.03 14.00 -14.23
C GLU A 249 12.27 15.25 -13.80
N LEU A 250 10.99 15.11 -13.52
CA LEU A 250 10.12 16.15 -12.96
C LEU A 250 9.86 15.82 -11.49
N HIS A 251 10.15 16.76 -10.60
CA HIS A 251 9.87 16.63 -9.17
C HIS A 251 8.67 17.50 -8.81
N ILE A 252 7.66 16.90 -8.22
CA ILE A 252 6.50 17.58 -7.62
C ILE A 252 6.66 17.55 -6.12
N GLN A 253 6.56 18.68 -5.47
CA GLN A 253 6.72 18.82 -4.03
C GLN A 253 5.57 19.61 -3.42
N VAL A 254 5.07 19.18 -2.26
CA VAL A 254 4.15 19.95 -1.42
C VAL A 254 4.84 20.25 -0.11
N SER A 255 4.91 21.50 0.27
CA SER A 255 5.42 21.97 1.55
C SER A 255 4.36 22.74 2.31
N GLU A 256 4.36 22.68 3.61
CA GLU A 256 3.54 23.47 4.52
C GLU A 256 4.45 24.28 5.41
N GLU A 257 4.28 25.61 5.42
CA GLU A 257 5.13 26.52 6.18
C GLU A 257 6.65 26.25 5.96
N GLY A 258 7.02 25.84 4.73
CA GLY A 258 8.39 25.51 4.35
C GLY A 258 8.89 24.12 4.76
N VAL A 259 8.04 23.29 5.36
CA VAL A 259 8.36 21.89 5.67
C VAL A 259 7.87 21.01 4.53
N LEU A 260 8.77 20.24 3.92
CA LEU A 260 8.42 19.29 2.85
C LEU A 260 7.59 18.14 3.44
N LEU A 261 6.37 17.94 2.90
CA LEU A 261 5.43 16.93 3.33
C LEU A 261 5.17 15.85 2.27
N TYR A 262 5.36 16.20 0.99
CA TYR A 262 5.18 15.26 -0.12
C TYR A 262 6.21 15.56 -1.19
N GLU A 263 6.76 14.51 -1.80
CA GLU A 263 7.62 14.57 -2.97
C GLU A 263 7.40 13.33 -3.84
N LYS A 264 7.31 13.56 -5.15
CA LYS A 264 7.26 12.49 -6.13
C LYS A 264 7.99 12.91 -7.41
N SER A 265 8.70 11.96 -8.01
CA SER A 265 9.42 12.14 -9.27
C SER A 265 8.72 11.39 -10.40
N PHE A 266 8.80 11.97 -11.61
CA PHE A 266 8.28 11.40 -12.84
C PHE A 266 9.34 11.55 -13.93
N ASP A 267 9.59 10.46 -14.64
CA ASP A 267 10.52 10.45 -15.78
C ASP A 267 9.78 10.75 -17.08
N ILE A 268 10.34 11.63 -17.88
CA ILE A 268 9.90 11.91 -19.24
C ILE A 268 11.05 11.71 -20.23
N VAL A 269 10.72 11.28 -21.44
CA VAL A 269 11.70 11.14 -22.52
C VAL A 269 11.59 12.33 -23.47
N ILE A 270 12.67 13.10 -23.60
CA ILE A 270 12.72 14.24 -24.51
C ILE A 270 12.89 13.74 -25.94
N GLY A 271 12.02 14.21 -26.86
CA GLY A 271 11.99 13.78 -28.23
C GLY A 271 11.58 12.32 -28.38
N ILE A 272 12.17 11.62 -29.33
CA ILE A 272 11.86 10.22 -29.62
C ILE A 272 12.94 9.33 -29.02
N ALA A 273 12.55 8.40 -28.17
CA ALA A 273 13.44 7.35 -27.68
C ALA A 273 13.94 6.50 -28.86
N ILE A 274 15.24 6.40 -29.02
CA ILE A 274 15.87 5.53 -30.01
C ILE A 274 16.26 4.24 -29.29
N PRO A 275 15.73 3.08 -29.66
CA PRO A 275 16.16 1.81 -29.08
C PRO A 275 17.68 1.63 -29.32
N ILE A 276 18.43 1.38 -28.24
CA ILE A 276 19.86 1.04 -28.33
C ILE A 276 20.06 -0.44 -28.64
N ALA A 277 19.09 -1.26 -28.30
CA ALA A 277 19.04 -2.68 -28.61
C ALA A 277 17.58 -3.16 -28.68
N ILE A 278 17.32 -4.12 -29.53
CA ILE A 278 16.03 -4.83 -29.64
C ILE A 278 16.36 -6.32 -29.61
N PHE A 279 15.69 -7.07 -28.76
CA PHE A 279 15.88 -8.51 -28.59
C PHE A 279 14.57 -9.21 -28.93
N ASN A 280 14.61 -10.20 -29.81
CA ASN A 280 13.47 -11.06 -30.09
C ASN A 280 13.54 -12.41 -29.37
N PHE A 281 14.66 -12.67 -28.66
CA PHE A 281 14.90 -13.85 -27.84
C PHE A 281 14.80 -15.21 -28.57
N GLU A 282 14.79 -15.22 -29.91
CA GLU A 282 14.90 -16.48 -30.66
C GLU A 282 16.26 -17.16 -30.46
N ASP A 283 17.29 -16.34 -30.27
CA ASP A 283 18.61 -16.73 -29.81
C ASP A 283 18.89 -16.11 -28.42
N SER A 284 20.03 -16.39 -27.82
CA SER A 284 20.36 -15.81 -26.50
C SER A 284 20.63 -14.31 -26.54
N ASP A 285 20.98 -13.76 -27.68
CA ASP A 285 21.23 -12.33 -27.92
C ASP A 285 22.21 -11.68 -26.91
N GLY A 286 23.10 -12.48 -26.34
CA GLY A 286 24.01 -12.06 -25.27
C GLY A 286 23.46 -12.14 -23.86
N TRP A 287 22.20 -12.50 -23.68
CA TRP A 287 21.63 -12.82 -22.38
C TRP A 287 22.17 -14.14 -21.86
N THR A 288 22.40 -14.25 -20.57
CA THR A 288 22.95 -15.46 -19.94
C THR A 288 22.12 -15.86 -18.72
N VAL A 289 21.95 -17.16 -18.56
CA VAL A 289 21.25 -17.75 -17.41
C VAL A 289 22.27 -18.15 -16.35
N GLY A 290 21.99 -17.84 -15.12
CA GLY A 290 22.75 -18.23 -13.94
C GLY A 290 23.69 -17.15 -13.42
N ALA A 291 23.71 -16.99 -12.11
CA ALA A 291 24.68 -16.23 -11.35
C ALA A 291 25.42 -17.15 -10.36
N ASN A 292 26.55 -16.67 -9.80
CA ASN A 292 27.38 -17.50 -8.93
C ASN A 292 26.69 -17.94 -7.62
N ASP A 293 25.62 -17.27 -7.24
CA ASP A 293 24.86 -17.50 -6.03
C ASP A 293 23.43 -18.02 -6.31
N ASP A 294 23.19 -18.49 -7.52
CA ASP A 294 21.94 -19.18 -7.86
C ASP A 294 21.92 -20.58 -7.23
N ASP A 295 20.80 -20.95 -6.64
CA ASP A 295 20.60 -22.19 -5.91
C ASP A 295 19.23 -22.85 -6.19
N ALA A 296 18.46 -22.34 -7.17
CA ALA A 296 17.21 -22.97 -7.59
C ALA A 296 17.46 -24.41 -8.08
N THR A 297 16.57 -25.31 -7.66
CA THR A 297 16.62 -26.75 -8.02
C THR A 297 15.66 -27.12 -9.14
N ALA A 298 14.66 -26.25 -9.40
CA ALA A 298 13.69 -26.35 -10.50
C ALA A 298 13.35 -24.97 -11.02
N GLY A 299 12.66 -24.89 -12.15
CA GLY A 299 12.17 -23.64 -12.72
C GLY A 299 13.25 -22.65 -13.11
N ILE A 300 14.43 -23.13 -13.52
CA ILE A 300 15.56 -22.27 -13.93
C ILE A 300 15.18 -21.53 -15.22
N TRP A 301 15.65 -20.29 -15.37
CA TRP A 301 15.47 -19.52 -16.60
C TRP A 301 15.91 -20.32 -17.84
N GLU A 302 15.07 -20.33 -18.86
CA GLU A 302 15.39 -20.94 -20.15
C GLU A 302 14.73 -20.18 -21.31
N SER A 303 15.32 -20.26 -22.51
CA SER A 303 14.69 -19.77 -23.73
C SER A 303 13.85 -20.89 -24.35
N ALA A 304 12.53 -20.71 -24.35
CA ALA A 304 11.60 -21.69 -24.89
C ALA A 304 10.35 -21.02 -25.48
N VAL A 305 9.57 -21.78 -26.24
CA VAL A 305 8.23 -21.37 -26.67
C VAL A 305 7.31 -21.46 -25.45
N PRO A 306 6.67 -20.34 -25.02
CA PRO A 306 5.83 -20.35 -23.83
C PRO A 306 4.56 -21.18 -24.05
N VAL A 307 4.13 -21.87 -23.01
CA VAL A 307 2.88 -22.64 -22.97
C VAL A 307 1.99 -22.07 -21.88
N ALA A 308 0.77 -21.70 -22.25
CA ALA A 308 -0.18 -21.12 -21.29
C ALA A 308 -0.47 -22.10 -20.15
N THR A 309 -0.38 -21.60 -18.90
CA THR A 309 -0.84 -22.32 -17.70
C THR A 309 -1.99 -21.57 -17.06
N TYR A 310 -2.86 -22.30 -16.37
CA TYR A 310 -4.08 -21.76 -15.77
C TYR A 310 -4.26 -22.26 -14.34
N PHE A 311 -4.79 -21.39 -13.49
CA PHE A 311 -5.26 -21.73 -12.16
C PHE A 311 -6.66 -21.15 -11.94
N ASP A 312 -7.60 -22.00 -11.58
CA ASP A 312 -9.01 -21.64 -11.32
C ASP A 312 -9.62 -20.77 -12.46
N GLY A 313 -9.29 -21.12 -13.71
CA GLY A 313 -9.77 -20.42 -14.92
C GLY A 313 -8.99 -19.15 -15.26
N ASN A 314 -8.06 -18.69 -14.44
CA ASN A 314 -7.22 -17.54 -14.71
C ASN A 314 -5.87 -17.98 -15.32
N GLN A 315 -5.43 -17.25 -16.35
CA GLN A 315 -4.12 -17.50 -16.97
C GLN A 315 -3.01 -17.01 -16.04
N ALA A 316 -2.09 -17.91 -15.67
CA ALA A 316 -0.93 -17.59 -14.84
C ALA A 316 0.33 -17.33 -15.69
N GLN A 317 0.56 -18.14 -16.74
CA GLN A 317 1.66 -17.96 -17.68
C GLN A 317 1.09 -17.69 -19.08
N PRO A 318 1.60 -16.68 -19.82
CA PRO A 318 1.25 -16.47 -21.21
C PRO A 318 1.57 -17.69 -22.11
N GLY A 319 0.80 -17.87 -23.16
CA GLY A 319 1.02 -18.95 -24.13
C GLY A 319 1.67 -18.50 -25.42
N THR A 320 2.04 -17.22 -25.49
CA THR A 320 2.73 -16.61 -26.64
C THR A 320 3.76 -15.62 -26.12
N ASP A 321 4.83 -15.42 -26.85
CA ASP A 321 5.76 -14.33 -26.63
C ASP A 321 5.16 -12.97 -27.01
N GLN A 322 5.88 -11.88 -26.80
CA GLN A 322 5.43 -10.50 -27.09
C GLN A 322 6.16 -9.90 -28.30
N SER A 323 7.13 -10.59 -28.87
CA SER A 323 7.83 -10.12 -30.07
C SER A 323 6.96 -10.27 -31.32
N GLU A 324 7.12 -9.36 -32.32
CA GLU A 324 6.41 -9.42 -33.58
C GLU A 324 6.89 -10.57 -34.46
N GLU A 325 8.12 -11.00 -34.27
CA GLU A 325 8.76 -12.08 -35.01
C GLU A 325 9.36 -13.10 -34.05
N GLY A 326 9.01 -14.36 -34.22
CA GLY A 326 9.51 -15.47 -33.42
C GLY A 326 8.45 -16.18 -32.61
N GLU A 327 8.86 -17.07 -31.76
CA GLU A 327 7.99 -17.89 -30.91
C GLU A 327 8.55 -18.07 -29.49
N LYS A 328 9.83 -17.69 -29.26
CA LYS A 328 10.51 -17.92 -27.98
C LYS A 328 10.62 -16.67 -27.13
N CYS A 329 10.62 -16.90 -25.85
CA CYS A 329 11.00 -15.91 -24.85
C CYS A 329 11.83 -16.54 -23.73
N PHE A 330 12.46 -15.75 -22.88
CA PHE A 330 12.98 -16.26 -21.63
C PHE A 330 11.83 -16.40 -20.62
N LEU A 331 11.76 -17.56 -20.00
CA LEU A 331 10.78 -17.85 -18.95
C LEU A 331 11.39 -18.75 -17.88
N THR A 332 10.82 -18.75 -16.70
CA THR A 332 11.16 -19.68 -15.64
C THR A 332 10.23 -20.88 -15.71
N GLY A 333 10.81 -22.09 -15.78
CA GLY A 333 10.03 -23.31 -15.86
C GLY A 333 9.14 -23.42 -17.10
N ALA A 334 9.74 -23.74 -18.24
CA ALA A 334 8.98 -23.94 -19.49
C ALA A 334 8.02 -25.12 -19.35
N SER A 335 6.76 -24.81 -19.09
CA SER A 335 5.73 -25.85 -18.96
C SER A 335 5.52 -26.61 -20.26
N THR A 336 5.28 -27.90 -20.16
CA THR A 336 4.79 -28.72 -21.28
C THR A 336 3.28 -28.58 -21.42
N SER A 337 2.75 -28.88 -22.59
CA SER A 337 1.30 -28.76 -22.88
C SER A 337 0.43 -29.37 -21.78
N GLY A 338 -0.44 -28.55 -21.19
CA GLY A 338 -1.34 -28.94 -20.12
C GLY A 338 -0.76 -28.85 -18.71
N GLY A 339 0.39 -28.18 -18.53
CA GLY A 339 0.97 -27.92 -17.23
C GLY A 339 0.03 -27.09 -16.33
N SER A 340 0.00 -27.42 -15.05
CA SER A 340 -0.71 -26.65 -14.04
C SER A 340 0.26 -25.77 -13.27
N VAL A 341 -0.25 -24.66 -12.75
CA VAL A 341 0.50 -23.76 -11.86
C VAL A 341 1.13 -24.54 -10.72
N GLY A 342 2.38 -24.26 -10.40
CA GLY A 342 3.14 -24.93 -9.34
C GLY A 342 3.75 -26.28 -9.73
N PHE A 343 3.83 -26.61 -11.04
CA PHE A 343 4.46 -27.85 -11.49
C PHE A 343 5.85 -27.64 -12.05
N ASP A 344 6.07 -26.50 -12.72
CA ASP A 344 7.35 -26.12 -13.33
C ASP A 344 7.82 -24.75 -12.81
N ASP A 345 7.40 -24.33 -11.62
CA ASP A 345 7.77 -23.08 -10.97
C ASP A 345 9.18 -23.13 -10.35
N VAL A 346 9.64 -21.97 -9.90
CA VAL A 346 10.98 -21.85 -9.29
C VAL A 346 10.95 -22.44 -7.88
N ASP A 347 11.69 -23.52 -7.67
CA ASP A 347 11.83 -24.19 -6.39
C ASP A 347 13.28 -24.18 -5.86
N GLY A 348 13.38 -24.16 -4.54
CA GLY A 348 14.63 -24.43 -3.80
C GLY A 348 15.61 -23.27 -3.74
N GLY A 349 15.29 -22.11 -4.33
CA GLY A 349 16.16 -20.95 -4.29
C GLY A 349 15.90 -19.97 -5.43
N LYS A 350 16.92 -19.21 -5.84
CA LYS A 350 16.83 -18.22 -6.91
C LYS A 350 17.46 -18.70 -8.21
N THR A 351 16.97 -18.15 -9.32
CA THR A 351 17.54 -18.25 -10.66
C THR A 351 17.64 -16.86 -11.28
N THR A 352 18.72 -16.57 -11.96
CA THR A 352 19.02 -15.24 -12.49
C THR A 352 19.13 -15.25 -14.00
N LEU A 353 18.52 -14.27 -14.67
CA LEU A 353 18.73 -13.95 -16.08
C LEU A 353 19.51 -12.63 -16.15
N LEU A 354 20.66 -12.63 -16.81
CA LEU A 354 21.54 -11.47 -16.95
C LEU A 354 21.48 -10.93 -18.38
N SER A 355 21.21 -9.63 -18.51
CA SER A 355 21.31 -8.94 -19.79
C SER A 355 22.76 -8.79 -20.25
N PRO A 356 23.01 -8.53 -21.55
CA PRO A 356 24.26 -7.93 -21.99
C PRO A 356 24.53 -6.62 -21.25
N VAL A 357 25.81 -6.23 -21.20
CA VAL A 357 26.20 -4.91 -20.69
C VAL A 357 25.82 -3.86 -21.72
N PHE A 358 25.11 -2.84 -21.30
CA PHE A 358 24.82 -1.67 -22.11
C PHE A 358 25.73 -0.52 -21.67
N ASP A 359 26.38 0.14 -22.63
CA ASP A 359 27.23 1.32 -22.42
C ASP A 359 26.43 2.64 -22.62
#